data_ff5e9d2e68ec0d9d15839a6548d82190
#
_entry.id   ff5e9d2e68ec0d9d15839a6548d82190
#
_cell.length_a   1.000
_cell.length_b   1.000
_cell.length_c   1.000
_cell.angle_alpha   90.00
_cell.angle_beta   90.00
_cell.angle_gamma   90.00
#
_symmetry.space_group_name_H-M   'P 1'
#
loop_
_entity.id
_entity.type
_entity.pdbx_description
1 polymer ?
#
loop_
_entity_poly.entity_id
_entity_poly.type
_entity_poly.pdbx_seq_one_letter_code
_entity_poly.pdbx_strand_id
1 'polypeptide(L)'
;LYYMPQTWTSDNTDAIERLKIQYGTSLVYPNVSMGCHVSAVPNHQVHRMTPLNTRGVVAMSGNFGYELDITKLSDEEKEMIKEQIKNYKEIRETIQFGDYYRLSSPFESNDVAWMFVSKDKKEVVVSFVRQRALPHPKFESLKLVGLEEDASYEIVGEDAVFFGDELMYVGLNVPEL
;
A
#
# COMPACT_ATOMS: atom_id res chain seq x y z
N LEU A 1 -16.37 16.72 -2.97
CA LEU A 1 -16.65 15.31 -3.31
C LEU A 1 -18.11 15.01 -3.70
N TYR A 2 -19.07 15.90 -3.35
CA TYR A 2 -20.50 15.65 -3.67
C TYR A 2 -20.76 15.44 -5.17
N TYR A 3 -20.16 16.27 -6.03
CA TYR A 3 -20.32 16.18 -7.50
C TYR A 3 -19.20 15.40 -8.19
N MET A 4 -18.05 15.24 -7.52
CA MET A 4 -16.85 14.57 -8.07
C MET A 4 -16.29 13.65 -6.99
N PRO A 5 -16.76 12.40 -6.92
CA PRO A 5 -16.42 11.48 -5.85
C PRO A 5 -14.96 11.00 -5.87
N GLN A 6 -14.27 11.21 -6.99
CA GLN A 6 -12.87 10.81 -7.18
C GLN A 6 -12.04 11.98 -7.67
N THR A 7 -10.79 12.05 -7.19
CA THR A 7 -9.78 13.03 -7.60
C THR A 7 -8.58 12.33 -8.21
N TRP A 8 -7.94 12.98 -9.21
CA TRP A 8 -6.72 12.47 -9.85
C TRP A 8 -5.49 12.58 -8.94
N THR A 9 -5.49 13.49 -8.00
CA THR A 9 -4.43 13.84 -7.05
C THR A 9 -3.18 14.50 -7.63
N SER A 10 -2.55 13.94 -8.65
CA SER A 10 -1.34 14.51 -9.30
C SER A 10 -1.01 13.78 -10.59
N ASP A 11 -0.50 14.51 -11.58
CA ASP A 11 0.06 13.96 -12.82
C ASP A 11 1.42 13.27 -12.61
N ASN A 12 2.03 13.43 -11.42
CA ASN A 12 3.21 12.65 -11.08
C ASN A 12 2.81 11.24 -10.65
N THR A 13 3.01 10.28 -11.55
CA THR A 13 2.62 8.88 -11.39
C THR A 13 3.77 7.98 -10.93
N ASP A 14 4.95 8.56 -10.64
CA ASP A 14 6.06 7.78 -10.07
C ASP A 14 5.70 7.23 -8.68
N ALA A 15 5.87 5.92 -8.47
CA ALA A 15 5.40 5.28 -7.25
C ALA A 15 6.07 5.83 -5.97
N ILE A 16 7.34 6.22 -6.02
CA ILE A 16 8.04 6.77 -4.85
C ILE A 16 7.56 8.19 -4.53
N GLU A 17 7.31 9.02 -5.55
CA GLU A 17 6.70 10.34 -5.35
C GLU A 17 5.24 10.20 -4.88
N ARG A 18 4.52 9.20 -5.37
CA ARG A 18 3.14 8.90 -4.95
C ARG A 18 3.02 8.56 -3.47
N LEU A 19 4.05 7.99 -2.84
CA LEU A 19 4.06 7.79 -1.38
C LEU A 19 3.77 9.10 -0.64
N LYS A 20 4.43 10.20 -1.04
CA LYS A 20 4.24 11.52 -0.44
C LYS A 20 2.90 12.16 -0.85
N ILE A 21 2.55 12.05 -2.12
CA ILE A 21 1.33 12.63 -2.68
C ILE A 21 0.10 11.98 -2.02
N GLN A 22 0.06 10.66 -1.98
CA GLN A 22 -1.07 9.91 -1.40
C GLN A 22 -1.16 10.09 0.11
N TYR A 23 -0.03 10.07 0.82
CA TYR A 23 0.02 10.38 2.24
C TYR A 23 -0.53 11.79 2.52
N GLY A 24 -0.03 12.82 1.81
CA GLY A 24 -0.48 14.20 1.97
C GLY A 24 -1.96 14.38 1.64
N THR A 25 -2.43 13.79 0.54
CA THR A 25 -3.84 13.83 0.15
C THR A 25 -4.73 13.19 1.21
N SER A 26 -4.31 12.07 1.80
CA SER A 26 -5.06 11.36 2.83
C SER A 26 -5.24 12.13 4.13
N LEU A 27 -4.50 13.22 4.36
CA LEU A 27 -4.68 14.10 5.52
C LEU A 27 -5.96 14.94 5.41
N VAL A 28 -6.45 15.15 4.18
CA VAL A 28 -7.58 16.05 3.88
C VAL A 28 -8.76 15.29 3.25
N TYR A 29 -8.47 14.29 2.43
CA TYR A 29 -9.48 13.53 1.68
C TYR A 29 -9.40 12.03 2.00
N PRO A 30 -10.56 11.34 2.05
CA PRO A 30 -10.58 9.91 2.28
C PRO A 30 -9.95 9.12 1.11
N ASN A 31 -9.31 7.99 1.41
CA ASN A 31 -8.61 7.17 0.42
C ASN A 31 -9.53 6.71 -0.73
N VAL A 32 -10.81 6.46 -0.45
CA VAL A 32 -11.81 6.10 -1.46
C VAL A 32 -11.99 7.16 -2.56
N SER A 33 -11.57 8.40 -2.32
CA SER A 33 -11.64 9.47 -3.32
C SER A 33 -10.39 9.64 -4.17
N MET A 34 -9.29 8.95 -3.85
CA MET A 34 -8.02 9.08 -4.55
C MET A 34 -7.91 8.09 -5.71
N GLY A 35 -7.65 8.60 -6.93
CA GLY A 35 -7.18 7.79 -8.04
C GLY A 35 -5.71 7.40 -7.82
N CYS A 36 -5.44 6.09 -7.80
CA CYS A 36 -4.11 5.54 -7.59
C CYS A 36 -3.78 4.55 -8.71
N HIS A 37 -2.73 4.86 -9.48
CA HIS A 37 -2.47 4.15 -10.73
C HIS A 37 -1.05 3.62 -10.79
N VAL A 38 -0.93 2.42 -11.37
CA VAL A 38 0.35 1.86 -11.82
C VAL A 38 0.68 2.46 -13.18
N SER A 39 1.74 3.25 -13.26
CA SER A 39 2.19 3.86 -14.51
C SER A 39 3.32 3.06 -15.17
N ALA A 40 3.63 3.44 -16.42
CA ALA A 40 4.75 2.87 -17.15
C ALA A 40 6.11 3.24 -16.53
N VAL A 41 7.13 2.45 -16.80
CA VAL A 41 8.54 2.73 -16.50
C VAL A 41 9.37 2.70 -17.79
N PRO A 42 10.42 3.55 -17.93
CA PRO A 42 10.81 4.63 -17.00
C PRO A 42 9.69 5.64 -16.81
N ASN A 43 9.51 6.17 -15.58
CA ASN A 43 8.49 7.20 -15.35
C ASN A 43 8.76 8.42 -16.24
N HIS A 44 7.72 8.98 -16.84
CA HIS A 44 7.83 10.05 -17.83
C HIS A 44 8.35 11.39 -17.26
N GLN A 45 8.21 11.63 -15.96
CA GLN A 45 8.67 12.87 -15.31
C GLN A 45 10.04 12.73 -14.64
N VAL A 46 10.23 11.66 -13.86
CA VAL A 46 11.44 11.49 -13.03
C VAL A 46 12.40 10.41 -13.55
N HIS A 47 12.04 9.73 -14.64
CA HIS A 47 12.83 8.68 -15.30
C HIS A 47 13.23 7.51 -14.40
N ARG A 48 12.54 7.32 -13.27
CA ARG A 48 12.80 6.22 -12.33
C ARG A 48 12.27 4.90 -12.88
N MET A 49 13.03 3.84 -12.63
CA MET A 49 12.65 2.46 -12.87
C MET A 49 12.22 1.84 -11.53
N THR A 50 10.92 1.75 -11.29
CA THR A 50 10.37 1.12 -10.08
C THR A 50 9.78 -0.22 -10.43
N PRO A 51 10.10 -1.31 -9.69
CA PRO A 51 9.53 -2.63 -9.93
C PRO A 51 8.01 -2.63 -9.95
N LEU A 52 7.40 -3.48 -10.78
CA LEU A 52 5.95 -3.57 -10.94
C LEU A 52 5.25 -3.91 -9.61
N ASN A 53 5.86 -4.76 -8.79
CA ASN A 53 5.32 -5.08 -7.47
C ASN A 53 5.20 -3.83 -6.57
N THR A 54 6.28 -3.05 -6.45
CA THR A 54 6.27 -1.80 -5.65
C THR A 54 5.24 -0.80 -6.19
N ARG A 55 5.17 -0.63 -7.52
CA ARG A 55 4.15 0.23 -8.15
C ARG A 55 2.73 -0.22 -7.80
N GLY A 56 2.48 -1.53 -7.80
CA GLY A 56 1.20 -2.13 -7.41
C GLY A 56 0.84 -1.88 -5.96
N VAL A 57 1.75 -2.15 -5.02
CA VAL A 57 1.54 -1.92 -3.58
C VAL A 57 1.16 -0.47 -3.31
N VAL A 58 1.88 0.49 -3.89
CA VAL A 58 1.58 1.92 -3.70
C VAL A 58 0.21 2.29 -4.28
N ALA A 59 -0.12 1.78 -5.47
CA ALA A 59 -1.40 2.07 -6.13
C ALA A 59 -2.61 1.44 -5.42
N MET A 60 -2.43 0.31 -4.72
CA MET A 60 -3.53 -0.36 -3.99
C MET A 60 -4.02 0.42 -2.76
N SER A 61 -3.40 1.54 -2.39
CA SER A 61 -3.83 2.38 -1.25
C SER A 61 -5.07 3.26 -1.53
N GLY A 62 -5.64 3.23 -2.73
CA GLY A 62 -6.83 4.00 -3.11
C GLY A 62 -7.62 3.31 -4.21
N ASN A 63 -8.23 4.09 -5.10
CA ASN A 63 -8.90 3.55 -6.29
C ASN A 63 -7.85 3.08 -7.29
N PHE A 64 -7.59 1.79 -7.25
CA PHE A 64 -6.53 1.13 -7.99
C PHE A 64 -6.83 1.03 -9.48
N GLY A 65 -5.82 1.31 -10.32
CA GLY A 65 -5.90 1.17 -11.76
C GLY A 65 -4.53 1.15 -12.43
N TYR A 66 -4.54 1.04 -13.74
CA TYR A 66 -3.35 1.06 -14.58
C TYR A 66 -3.42 2.20 -15.59
N GLU A 67 -2.33 2.95 -15.70
CA GLU A 67 -2.14 4.01 -16.67
C GLU A 67 -0.87 3.72 -17.46
N LEU A 68 -0.96 2.73 -18.34
CA LEU A 68 0.16 2.28 -19.17
C LEU A 68 -0.33 1.52 -20.41
N ASP A 69 0.55 1.39 -21.39
CA ASP A 69 0.31 0.60 -22.60
C ASP A 69 0.60 -0.89 -22.31
N ILE A 70 -0.46 -1.68 -22.10
CA ILE A 70 -0.35 -3.11 -21.79
C ILE A 70 0.25 -3.94 -22.92
N THR A 71 0.29 -3.40 -24.15
CA THR A 71 0.89 -4.13 -25.30
C THR A 71 2.41 -4.16 -25.24
N LYS A 72 3.02 -3.28 -24.45
CA LYS A 72 4.47 -3.18 -24.26
C LYS A 72 5.00 -4.01 -23.09
N LEU A 73 4.12 -4.64 -22.33
CA LEU A 73 4.49 -5.45 -21.16
C LEU A 73 4.92 -6.85 -21.61
N SER A 74 5.87 -7.43 -20.87
CA SER A 74 6.21 -8.84 -21.00
C SER A 74 5.05 -9.74 -20.55
N ASP A 75 5.11 -11.01 -20.89
CA ASP A 75 4.07 -11.94 -20.47
C ASP A 75 4.10 -12.18 -18.97
N GLU A 76 5.29 -12.15 -18.33
CA GLU A 76 5.45 -12.22 -16.89
C GLU A 76 4.80 -11.01 -16.20
N GLU A 77 5.01 -9.79 -16.73
CA GLU A 77 4.37 -8.58 -16.20
C GLU A 77 2.84 -8.62 -16.32
N LYS A 78 2.33 -9.20 -17.42
CA LYS A 78 0.87 -9.38 -17.60
C LYS A 78 0.28 -10.35 -16.57
N GLU A 79 0.99 -11.44 -16.25
CA GLU A 79 0.55 -12.36 -15.19
C GLU A 79 0.60 -11.68 -13.81
N MET A 80 1.66 -10.93 -13.49
CA MET A 80 1.72 -10.14 -12.25
C MET A 80 0.55 -9.14 -12.15
N ILE A 81 0.17 -8.49 -13.25
CA ILE A 81 -0.98 -7.58 -13.29
C ILE A 81 -2.29 -8.32 -12.99
N LYS A 82 -2.48 -9.52 -13.55
CA LYS A 82 -3.67 -10.32 -13.25
C LYS A 82 -3.76 -10.66 -11.76
N GLU A 83 -2.62 -11.00 -11.17
CA GLU A 83 -2.54 -11.31 -9.75
C GLU A 83 -2.81 -10.07 -8.88
N GLN A 84 -2.21 -8.93 -9.23
CA GLN A 84 -2.47 -7.65 -8.54
C GLN A 84 -3.96 -7.26 -8.61
N ILE A 85 -4.61 -7.42 -9.78
CA ILE A 85 -6.04 -7.14 -9.94
C ILE A 85 -6.89 -8.10 -9.09
N LYS A 86 -6.52 -9.39 -9.04
CA LYS A 86 -7.21 -10.37 -8.23
C LYS A 86 -7.11 -10.00 -6.74
N ASN A 87 -5.89 -9.76 -6.26
CA ASN A 87 -5.64 -9.39 -4.87
C ASN A 87 -6.39 -8.10 -4.49
N TYR A 88 -6.34 -7.06 -5.33
CA TYR A 88 -7.06 -5.83 -5.06
C TYR A 88 -8.58 -6.04 -4.97
N LYS A 89 -9.15 -6.90 -5.80
CA LYS A 89 -10.60 -7.20 -5.74
C LYS A 89 -10.99 -7.88 -4.43
N GLU A 90 -10.10 -8.67 -3.84
CA GLU A 90 -10.32 -9.33 -2.55
C GLU A 90 -10.30 -8.31 -1.41
N ILE A 91 -9.31 -7.41 -1.38
CA ILE A 91 -9.11 -6.45 -0.29
C ILE A 91 -9.82 -5.09 -0.49
N ARG A 92 -10.44 -4.88 -1.65
CA ARG A 92 -11.00 -3.58 -2.08
C ARG A 92 -11.98 -2.99 -1.09
N GLU A 93 -12.84 -3.80 -0.49
CA GLU A 93 -13.84 -3.34 0.46
C GLU A 93 -13.16 -2.73 1.70
N THR A 94 -12.15 -3.40 2.22
CA THR A 94 -11.36 -2.91 3.36
C THR A 94 -10.57 -1.65 3.02
N ILE A 95 -9.97 -1.57 1.81
CA ILE A 95 -9.28 -0.35 1.36
C ILE A 95 -10.23 0.84 1.24
N GLN A 96 -11.44 0.64 0.74
CA GLN A 96 -12.38 1.73 0.46
C GLN A 96 -13.18 2.18 1.67
N PHE A 97 -13.52 1.27 2.57
CA PHE A 97 -14.47 1.52 3.66
C PHE A 97 -13.92 1.23 5.06
N GLY A 98 -12.75 0.61 5.16
CA GLY A 98 -12.05 0.37 6.41
C GLY A 98 -11.52 1.65 7.06
N ASP A 99 -11.01 1.51 8.28
CA ASP A 99 -10.32 2.59 8.98
C ASP A 99 -8.87 2.64 8.50
N TYR A 100 -8.42 3.80 8.07
CA TYR A 100 -7.08 4.04 7.54
C TYR A 100 -6.14 4.56 8.63
N TYR A 101 -5.00 3.91 8.77
CA TYR A 101 -3.95 4.30 9.71
C TYR A 101 -2.62 4.51 8.98
N ARG A 102 -1.94 5.62 9.30
CA ARG A 102 -0.59 5.94 8.83
C ARG A 102 0.39 5.48 9.89
N LEU A 103 1.18 4.46 9.57
CA LEU A 103 2.13 3.86 10.53
C LEU A 103 3.49 4.52 10.47
N SER A 104 3.95 4.88 9.26
CA SER A 104 5.22 5.56 9.05
C SER A 104 5.12 6.58 7.92
N SER A 105 5.69 7.76 8.15
CA SER A 105 5.59 8.91 7.24
C SER A 105 6.69 8.92 6.18
N PRO A 106 6.37 9.11 4.89
CA PRO A 106 7.38 9.25 3.83
C PRO A 106 8.19 10.55 3.92
N PHE A 107 7.80 11.47 4.80
CA PHE A 107 8.51 12.73 5.03
C PHE A 107 9.55 12.62 6.14
N GLU A 108 9.45 11.61 7.00
CA GLU A 108 10.27 11.44 8.20
C GLU A 108 11.10 10.15 8.19
N SER A 109 10.67 9.15 7.40
CA SER A 109 11.30 7.83 7.36
C SER A 109 11.59 7.37 5.94
N ASN A 110 12.62 6.53 5.82
CA ASN A 110 12.90 5.76 4.61
C ASN A 110 11.89 4.63 4.39
N ASP A 111 11.32 4.13 5.49
CA ASP A 111 10.31 3.09 5.50
C ASP A 111 8.94 3.72 5.65
N VAL A 112 8.08 3.47 4.68
CA VAL A 112 6.72 4.02 4.63
C VAL A 112 5.74 2.90 4.84
N ALA A 113 4.83 3.07 5.80
CA ALA A 113 3.85 2.06 6.10
C ALA A 113 2.48 2.67 6.39
N TRP A 114 1.46 1.98 5.97
CA TRP A 114 0.07 2.29 6.24
C TRP A 114 -0.75 1.01 6.33
N MET A 115 -1.92 1.11 6.91
CA MET A 115 -2.82 -0.01 7.00
C MET A 115 -4.29 0.40 6.93
N PHE A 116 -5.11 -0.55 6.57
CA PHE A 116 -6.57 -0.48 6.62
C PHE A 116 -7.09 -1.60 7.50
N VAL A 117 -8.09 -1.29 8.30
CA VAL A 117 -8.78 -2.26 9.17
C VAL A 117 -10.26 -2.23 8.81
N SER A 118 -10.85 -3.40 8.51
CA SER A 118 -12.29 -3.51 8.28
C SER A 118 -13.08 -3.06 9.50
N LYS A 119 -14.33 -2.60 9.30
CA LYS A 119 -15.16 -2.08 10.39
C LYS A 119 -15.47 -3.11 11.48
N ASP A 120 -15.49 -4.38 11.12
CA ASP A 120 -15.67 -5.50 12.05
C ASP A 120 -14.35 -6.05 12.61
N LYS A 121 -13.21 -5.41 12.23
CA LYS A 121 -11.83 -5.75 12.63
C LYS A 121 -11.37 -7.18 12.26
N LYS A 122 -12.02 -7.82 11.30
CA LYS A 122 -11.66 -9.19 10.88
C LYS A 122 -10.65 -9.24 9.76
N GLU A 123 -10.56 -8.17 8.98
CA GLU A 123 -9.62 -8.05 7.87
C GLU A 123 -8.72 -6.84 8.08
N VAL A 124 -7.43 -7.06 7.86
CA VAL A 124 -6.40 -6.05 7.98
C VAL A 124 -5.50 -6.10 6.75
N VAL A 125 -5.32 -4.95 6.11
CA VAL A 125 -4.42 -4.83 4.98
C VAL A 125 -3.27 -3.91 5.38
N VAL A 126 -2.07 -4.46 5.47
CA VAL A 126 -0.85 -3.73 5.81
C VAL A 126 -0.01 -3.55 4.55
N SER A 127 0.44 -2.34 4.31
CA SER A 127 1.37 -2.02 3.22
C SER A 127 2.65 -1.42 3.77
N PHE A 128 3.77 -1.91 3.26
CA PHE A 128 5.10 -1.46 3.63
C PHE A 128 5.95 -1.23 2.38
N VAL A 129 6.65 -0.11 2.32
CA VAL A 129 7.56 0.24 1.22
C VAL A 129 8.85 0.83 1.79
N ARG A 130 9.97 0.17 1.53
CA ARG A 130 11.30 0.72 1.78
C ARG A 130 11.77 1.49 0.55
N GLN A 131 11.95 2.81 0.69
CA GLN A 131 12.27 3.69 -0.45
C GLN A 131 13.70 3.50 -0.96
N ARG A 132 14.62 3.15 -0.07
CA ARG A 132 16.05 2.94 -0.39
C ARG A 132 16.62 1.80 0.46
N ALA A 133 17.43 0.93 -0.16
CA ALA A 133 18.24 0.00 0.59
C ALA A 133 19.30 0.78 1.41
N LEU A 134 19.44 0.41 2.67
CA LEU A 134 20.43 0.98 3.57
C LEU A 134 21.48 -0.08 3.91
N PRO A 135 22.76 0.30 4.02
CA PRO A 135 23.77 -0.62 4.54
C PRO A 135 23.46 -0.91 6.01
N HIS A 136 23.54 -2.17 6.41
CA HIS A 136 23.24 -2.62 7.76
C HIS A 136 21.85 -2.17 8.26
N PRO A 137 20.75 -2.63 7.63
CA PRO A 137 19.41 -2.29 8.09
C PRO A 137 19.25 -2.74 9.54
N LYS A 138 18.59 -1.90 10.32
CA LYS A 138 18.22 -2.28 11.70
C LYS A 138 17.09 -3.29 11.61
N PHE A 139 17.08 -4.21 12.57
CA PHE A 139 15.91 -5.05 12.81
C PHE A 139 14.78 -4.14 13.31
N GLU A 140 13.75 -3.98 12.51
CA GLU A 140 12.63 -3.11 12.82
C GLU A 140 11.34 -3.93 12.86
N SER A 141 10.55 -3.72 13.92
CA SER A 141 9.20 -4.25 13.98
C SER A 141 8.19 -3.16 13.65
N LEU A 142 7.21 -3.48 12.81
CA LEU A 142 6.12 -2.61 12.44
C LEU A 142 4.94 -2.83 13.37
N LYS A 143 4.68 -1.90 14.28
CA LYS A 143 3.52 -1.95 15.18
C LYS A 143 2.26 -1.58 14.44
N LEU A 144 1.25 -2.44 14.54
CA LEU A 144 -0.07 -2.20 13.98
C LEU A 144 -0.96 -1.45 14.98
N VAL A 145 -2.09 -0.96 14.53
CA VAL A 145 -3.03 -0.22 15.38
C VAL A 145 -4.49 -0.54 15.03
N GLY A 146 -5.40 -0.32 15.96
CA GLY A 146 -6.83 -0.44 15.73
C GLY A 146 -7.37 -1.87 15.67
N LEU A 147 -6.56 -2.87 16.03
CA LEU A 147 -6.95 -4.27 16.08
C LEU A 147 -7.81 -4.57 17.32
N GLU A 148 -8.40 -5.75 17.35
CA GLU A 148 -9.03 -6.32 18.56
C GLU A 148 -7.95 -7.06 19.35
N GLU A 149 -7.71 -6.66 20.61
CA GLU A 149 -6.57 -7.17 21.41
C GLU A 149 -6.59 -8.70 21.56
N ASP A 150 -7.75 -9.26 21.88
CA ASP A 150 -7.93 -10.69 22.16
C ASP A 150 -8.22 -11.54 20.90
N ALA A 151 -8.32 -10.92 19.72
CA ALA A 151 -8.55 -11.64 18.48
C ALA A 151 -7.23 -12.19 17.92
N SER A 152 -7.31 -13.35 17.25
CA SER A 152 -6.20 -13.93 16.50
C SER A 152 -6.28 -13.54 15.03
N TYR A 153 -5.13 -13.18 14.45
CA TYR A 153 -4.96 -12.80 13.06
C TYR A 153 -3.97 -13.73 12.37
N GLU A 154 -4.38 -14.25 11.22
CA GLU A 154 -3.51 -15.06 10.34
C GLU A 154 -2.90 -14.19 9.25
N ILE A 155 -1.63 -14.39 8.96
CA ILE A 155 -0.97 -13.72 7.82
C ILE A 155 -1.23 -14.56 6.57
N VAL A 156 -1.90 -13.95 5.59
CA VAL A 156 -2.22 -14.64 4.33
C VAL A 156 -0.95 -15.05 3.60
N GLY A 157 -0.81 -16.35 3.34
CA GLY A 157 0.35 -16.93 2.66
C GLY A 157 1.49 -17.35 3.59
N GLU A 158 1.34 -17.19 4.91
CA GLU A 158 2.30 -17.66 5.92
C GLU A 158 1.59 -18.58 6.93
N ASP A 159 2.33 -19.51 7.50
CA ASP A 159 1.83 -20.36 8.60
C ASP A 159 2.14 -19.67 9.95
N ALA A 160 1.55 -18.47 10.11
CA ALA A 160 1.78 -17.63 11.28
C ALA A 160 0.48 -17.01 11.77
N VAL A 161 0.22 -17.15 13.08
CA VAL A 161 -0.93 -16.58 13.79
C VAL A 161 -0.43 -15.72 14.94
N PHE A 162 -0.99 -14.53 15.07
CA PHE A 162 -0.64 -13.55 16.11
C PHE A 162 -1.90 -13.08 16.82
N PHE A 163 -1.80 -12.72 18.09
CA PHE A 163 -2.85 -11.98 18.76
C PHE A 163 -2.80 -10.49 18.42
N GLY A 164 -3.96 -9.81 18.51
CA GLY A 164 -4.04 -8.39 18.17
C GLY A 164 -3.17 -7.52 19.07
N ASP A 165 -3.07 -7.82 20.36
CA ASP A 165 -2.19 -7.14 21.30
C ASP A 165 -0.70 -7.34 20.93
N GLU A 166 -0.31 -8.55 20.53
CA GLU A 166 1.05 -8.83 20.05
C GLU A 166 1.39 -7.97 18.83
N LEU A 167 0.50 -7.92 17.84
CA LEU A 167 0.68 -7.10 16.65
C LEU A 167 0.76 -5.59 16.95
N MET A 168 0.02 -5.12 17.98
CA MET A 168 -0.01 -3.71 18.35
C MET A 168 1.17 -3.31 19.26
N TYR A 169 1.62 -4.16 20.17
CA TYR A 169 2.63 -3.81 21.17
C TYR A 169 4.03 -4.31 20.82
N VAL A 170 4.15 -5.46 20.18
CA VAL A 170 5.43 -6.02 19.69
C VAL A 170 5.64 -5.68 18.22
N GLY A 171 4.63 -5.94 17.38
CA GLY A 171 4.62 -5.65 15.95
C GLY A 171 5.08 -6.82 15.08
N LEU A 172 4.94 -6.64 13.76
CA LEU A 172 5.42 -7.57 12.75
C LEU A 172 6.88 -7.30 12.42
N ASN A 173 7.65 -8.37 12.26
CA ASN A 173 8.99 -8.27 11.71
C ASN A 173 8.93 -7.84 10.26
N VAL A 174 9.60 -6.76 9.92
CA VAL A 174 9.72 -6.31 8.53
C VAL A 174 10.80 -7.14 7.86
N PRO A 175 10.50 -7.82 6.73
CA PRO A 175 11.50 -8.62 6.04
C PRO A 175 12.68 -7.76 5.57
N GLU A 176 13.89 -8.30 5.72
CA GLU A 176 15.08 -7.77 5.04
C GLU A 176 14.93 -8.01 3.54
N LEU A 177 15.13 -6.96 2.74
CA LEU A 177 15.08 -7.01 1.27
C LEU A 177 16.45 -7.37 0.73
#